data_7e6252edf17add3f2b63e8ae7862c0a1
#
_entry.id   7e6252edf17add3f2b63e8ae7862c0a1
#
_cell.length_a   1.000
_cell.length_b   1.000
_cell.length_c   1.000
_cell.angle_alpha   90.00
_cell.angle_beta   90.00
_cell.angle_gamma   90.00
#
_symmetry.space_group_name_H-M   'P 1'
#
loop_
_entity.id
_entity.type
_entity.pdbx_description
1 polymer ?
#
loop_
_entity_poly.entity_id
_entity_poly.type
_entity_poly.pdbx_seq_one_letter_code
_entity_poly.pdbx_strand_id
1 'polypeptide(L)'
;MTALAAIRDLTVTYRRDGGEVAALKHVSFDIVAGERLAIIGESGSGKSTLALAIAGLLPGSAAVEGRIDWSLPTFGAKAPPSVLPDISPARGEIVHSSPLSPVTNVAKSGPSKTLPISPLAGEMSGRTEGGVTERQPFESELSRIPLGGRDIGFVFQDPSASLDPVMPIGKQIAEVARTHLGLTWPQAYTQAKTLLERVRLPDPDSALRAFPHQLSGGQKQRVAIAAAIAAGPKLLIADEATSALDTIVQADIVALIRRLVAEDGMTLLFISHDIALAAELAERIAVFRHGQLVELGTTPRIIDAPAQAYTSALLDAHIGLDAEPLSNRSGRHA
;
A
#
# COMPACT_ATOMS: atom_id res chain seq x y z
N MET A 1 11.75 15.52 -10.28
CA MET A 1 10.73 14.53 -9.86
C MET A 1 10.73 14.50 -8.34
N THR A 2 9.59 14.60 -7.70
CA THR A 2 9.49 14.67 -6.23
C THR A 2 9.45 13.26 -5.66
N ALA A 3 10.26 12.96 -4.64
CA ALA A 3 10.20 11.68 -3.94
C ALA A 3 8.84 11.58 -3.19
N LEU A 4 8.12 10.46 -3.33
CA LEU A 4 6.94 10.14 -2.54
C LEU A 4 7.35 9.61 -1.17
N ALA A 5 8.37 8.75 -1.14
CA ALA A 5 8.97 8.21 0.07
C ALA A 5 10.47 8.10 -0.09
N ALA A 6 11.21 8.44 0.97
CA ALA A 6 12.65 8.32 1.02
C ALA A 6 13.04 7.33 2.13
N ILE A 7 13.54 6.17 1.75
CA ILE A 7 13.98 5.11 2.66
C ILE A 7 15.45 5.38 3.00
N ARG A 8 15.78 5.40 4.29
CA ARG A 8 17.13 5.75 4.79
C ARG A 8 17.59 4.76 5.83
N ASP A 9 18.62 4.01 5.47
CA ASP A 9 19.33 3.06 6.35
C ASP A 9 18.41 2.05 7.03
N LEU A 10 17.37 1.60 6.30
CA LEU A 10 16.34 0.74 6.84
C LEU A 10 16.88 -0.66 7.12
N THR A 11 16.84 -1.06 8.40
CA THR A 11 17.18 -2.41 8.87
C THR A 11 15.97 -2.99 9.58
N VAL A 12 15.60 -4.22 9.25
CA VAL A 12 14.51 -4.95 9.90
C VAL A 12 15.00 -6.30 10.39
N THR A 13 14.84 -6.54 11.68
CA THR A 13 15.27 -7.77 12.34
C THR A 13 14.09 -8.47 13.01
N TYR A 14 13.93 -9.76 12.77
CA TYR A 14 12.94 -10.61 13.43
C TYR A 14 13.59 -11.45 14.52
N ARG A 15 12.92 -11.60 15.66
CA ARG A 15 13.29 -12.58 16.69
C ARG A 15 12.59 -13.90 16.39
N ARG A 16 13.38 -14.95 16.18
CA ARG A 16 12.89 -16.31 15.91
C ARG A 16 13.71 -17.32 16.68
N ASP A 17 13.04 -18.19 17.45
CA ASP A 17 13.64 -19.34 18.15
C ASP A 17 14.92 -19.03 18.96
N GLY A 18 14.95 -17.86 19.63
CA GLY A 18 16.09 -17.43 20.43
C GLY A 18 17.24 -16.79 19.65
N GLY A 19 17.09 -16.64 18.31
CA GLY A 19 18.02 -15.92 17.43
C GLY A 19 17.42 -14.67 16.82
N GLU A 20 18.28 -13.77 16.33
CA GLU A 20 17.89 -12.61 15.55
C GLU A 20 18.24 -12.83 14.08
N VAL A 21 17.27 -12.59 13.19
CA VAL A 21 17.45 -12.70 11.74
C VAL A 21 17.20 -11.35 11.12
N ALA A 22 18.24 -10.72 10.57
CA ALA A 22 18.11 -9.47 9.82
C ALA A 22 17.54 -9.76 8.42
N ALA A 23 16.29 -9.40 8.23
CA ALA A 23 15.58 -9.56 6.96
C ALA A 23 15.87 -8.41 5.99
N LEU A 24 16.14 -7.20 6.50
CA LEU A 24 16.66 -6.06 5.73
C LEU A 24 17.90 -5.51 6.43
N LYS A 25 18.86 -5.02 5.63
CA LYS A 25 20.16 -4.54 6.11
C LYS A 25 20.54 -3.26 5.37
N HIS A 26 20.48 -2.13 6.07
CA HIS A 26 20.93 -0.81 5.58
C HIS A 26 20.39 -0.41 4.21
N VAL A 27 19.09 -0.63 3.99
CA VAL A 27 18.44 -0.34 2.71
C VAL A 27 18.17 1.15 2.59
N SER A 28 18.63 1.78 1.49
CA SER A 28 18.43 3.20 1.21
C SER A 28 18.11 3.42 -0.26
N PHE A 29 16.96 4.01 -0.58
CA PHE A 29 16.57 4.49 -1.91
C PHE A 29 15.32 5.36 -1.83
N ASP A 30 15.00 6.02 -2.95
CA ASP A 30 13.81 6.85 -3.07
C ASP A 30 12.77 6.19 -3.97
N ILE A 31 11.51 6.32 -3.57
CA ILE A 31 10.33 6.02 -4.40
C ILE A 31 9.83 7.36 -4.94
N VAL A 32 9.78 7.51 -6.26
CA VAL A 32 9.35 8.75 -6.91
C VAL A 32 7.83 8.75 -7.10
N ALA A 33 7.18 9.89 -6.90
CA ALA A 33 5.74 10.00 -7.10
C ALA A 33 5.34 9.70 -8.56
N GLY A 34 4.38 8.80 -8.75
CA GLY A 34 3.85 8.40 -10.05
C GLY A 34 4.72 7.39 -10.81
N GLU A 35 5.88 6.95 -10.24
CA GLU A 35 6.68 5.91 -10.88
C GLU A 35 6.12 4.51 -10.70
N ARG A 36 6.53 3.61 -11.58
CA ARG A 36 6.35 2.17 -11.42
C ARG A 36 7.72 1.55 -11.11
N LEU A 37 7.95 1.20 -9.84
CA LEU A 37 9.17 0.58 -9.35
C LEU A 37 8.94 -0.91 -9.12
N ALA A 38 9.72 -1.77 -9.74
CA ALA A 38 9.73 -3.19 -9.43
C ALA A 38 10.83 -3.52 -8.43
N ILE A 39 10.54 -4.48 -7.54
CA ILE A 39 11.52 -5.09 -6.63
C ILE A 39 11.64 -6.55 -7.00
N ILE A 40 12.83 -6.97 -7.41
CA ILE A 40 13.13 -8.34 -7.81
C ILE A 40 14.24 -8.97 -6.97
N GLY A 41 14.34 -10.28 -6.98
CA GLY A 41 15.34 -11.06 -6.28
C GLY A 41 14.81 -12.43 -5.86
N GLU A 42 15.68 -13.30 -5.39
CA GLU A 42 15.34 -14.65 -4.94
C GLU A 42 14.32 -14.66 -3.79
N SER A 43 13.64 -15.80 -3.58
CA SER A 43 12.78 -15.99 -2.41
C SER A 43 13.60 -15.81 -1.13
N GLY A 44 13.04 -15.13 -0.13
CA GLY A 44 13.74 -14.83 1.12
C GLY A 44 14.75 -13.68 1.04
N SER A 45 14.84 -12.94 -0.09
CA SER A 45 15.76 -11.79 -0.20
C SER A 45 15.30 -10.52 0.56
N GLY A 46 14.14 -10.54 1.23
CA GLY A 46 13.63 -9.42 2.05
C GLY A 46 12.58 -8.55 1.37
N LYS A 47 12.14 -8.85 0.13
CA LYS A 47 11.20 -8.04 -0.67
C LYS A 47 9.87 -7.78 0.05
N SER A 48 9.20 -8.83 0.52
CA SER A 48 7.93 -8.69 1.24
C SER A 48 8.11 -7.98 2.59
N THR A 49 9.24 -8.18 3.27
CA THR A 49 9.57 -7.44 4.49
C THR A 49 9.69 -5.95 4.20
N LEU A 50 10.29 -5.56 3.08
CA LEU A 50 10.38 -4.16 2.64
C LEU A 50 8.98 -3.60 2.33
N ALA A 51 8.14 -4.35 1.62
CA ALA A 51 6.76 -3.96 1.34
C ALA A 51 5.96 -3.69 2.63
N LEU A 52 6.05 -4.62 3.59
CA LEU A 52 5.39 -4.49 4.90
C LEU A 52 5.95 -3.31 5.71
N ALA A 53 7.26 -3.07 5.65
CA ALA A 53 7.89 -1.93 6.31
C ALA A 53 7.37 -0.59 5.74
N ILE A 54 7.32 -0.47 4.40
CA ILE A 54 6.79 0.71 3.71
C ILE A 54 5.31 0.93 4.04
N ALA A 55 4.53 -0.16 4.11
CA ALA A 55 3.10 -0.09 4.44
C ALA A 55 2.82 0.14 5.94
N GLY A 56 3.83 0.06 6.82
CA GLY A 56 3.64 0.11 8.27
C GLY A 56 2.92 -1.13 8.84
N LEU A 57 3.05 -2.28 8.16
CA LEU A 57 2.37 -3.53 8.48
C LEU A 57 3.30 -4.59 9.08
N LEU A 58 4.50 -4.22 9.51
CA LEU A 58 5.39 -5.15 10.19
C LEU A 58 4.78 -5.62 11.51
N PRO A 59 4.94 -6.91 11.88
CA PRO A 59 4.49 -7.40 13.16
C PRO A 59 5.23 -6.71 14.30
N GLY A 60 4.59 -6.56 15.47
CA GLY A 60 5.18 -5.90 16.64
C GLY A 60 6.44 -6.60 17.20
N SER A 61 6.74 -7.83 16.76
CA SER A 61 7.97 -8.56 17.09
C SER A 61 9.17 -8.16 16.22
N ALA A 62 8.96 -7.36 15.16
CA ALA A 62 10.05 -6.88 14.32
C ALA A 62 10.71 -5.65 14.96
N ALA A 63 12.04 -5.67 15.05
CA ALA A 63 12.83 -4.50 15.36
C ALA A 63 13.15 -3.74 14.07
N VAL A 64 12.91 -2.43 14.05
CA VAL A 64 13.10 -1.57 12.88
C VAL A 64 14.07 -0.46 13.25
N GLU A 65 15.14 -0.31 12.48
CA GLU A 65 16.10 0.77 12.56
C GLU A 65 16.12 1.55 11.24
N GLY A 66 16.58 2.79 11.26
CA GLY A 66 16.49 3.69 10.13
C GLY A 66 15.16 4.43 10.07
N ARG A 67 14.79 4.98 8.91
CA ARG A 67 13.54 5.74 8.75
C ARG A 67 13.01 5.69 7.33
N ILE A 68 11.72 6.01 7.20
CA ILE A 68 11.06 6.26 5.92
C ILE A 68 10.43 7.66 6.02
N ASP A 69 10.96 8.60 5.24
CA ASP A 69 10.49 9.96 5.17
C ASP A 69 9.44 10.07 4.06
N TRP A 70 8.23 10.55 4.39
CA TRP A 70 7.12 10.63 3.45
C TRP A 70 6.87 12.06 3.00
N SER A 71 6.67 12.26 1.70
CA SER A 71 6.26 13.53 1.08
C SER A 71 4.81 13.45 0.59
N LEU A 72 3.89 13.13 1.49
CA LEU A 72 2.47 13.10 1.20
C LEU A 72 1.89 14.50 1.41
N PRO A 73 1.11 15.04 0.44
CA PRO A 73 0.43 16.30 0.63
C PRO A 73 -0.54 16.16 1.82
N THR A 74 -0.48 17.10 2.73
CA THR A 74 -1.54 17.28 3.72
C THR A 74 -2.80 17.65 2.94
N PHE A 75 -3.76 16.74 2.90
CA PHE A 75 -5.10 17.12 2.46
C PHE A 75 -5.59 18.14 3.45
N GLY A 76 -5.62 19.43 3.05
CA GLY A 76 -6.49 20.38 3.68
C GLY A 76 -7.87 19.72 3.70
N ALA A 77 -8.40 19.49 4.88
CA ALA A 77 -9.77 19.08 5.04
C ALA A 77 -10.60 20.14 4.31
N LYS A 78 -10.97 19.90 3.04
CA LYS A 78 -12.17 20.51 2.53
C LYS A 78 -13.26 19.93 3.40
N ALA A 79 -13.64 20.72 4.40
CA ALA A 79 -14.89 20.51 5.09
C ALA A 79 -15.92 20.27 3.99
N PRO A 80 -16.73 19.22 4.07
CA PRO A 80 -17.84 19.05 3.15
C PRO A 80 -18.60 20.39 3.16
N PRO A 81 -19.05 20.89 2.00
CA PRO A 81 -19.83 22.09 1.98
C PRO A 81 -20.99 21.89 2.97
N SER A 82 -21.00 22.66 4.03
CA SER A 82 -22.06 22.64 5.02
C SER A 82 -23.32 23.19 4.34
N VAL A 83 -24.09 22.29 3.76
CA VAL A 83 -25.47 22.58 3.34
C VAL A 83 -26.36 22.29 4.55
N LEU A 84 -26.22 23.09 5.59
CA LEU A 84 -27.24 23.26 6.61
C LEU A 84 -27.20 24.73 7.06
N PRO A 85 -28.33 25.45 6.97
CA PRO A 85 -28.40 26.80 7.49
C PRO A 85 -28.40 26.77 9.01
N ASP A 86 -27.59 27.64 9.57
CA ASP A 86 -27.61 28.14 10.94
C ASP A 86 -28.22 27.26 12.05
N ILE A 87 -27.34 26.48 12.71
CA ILE A 87 -27.57 26.08 14.09
C ILE A 87 -26.37 26.52 14.90
N SER A 88 -26.58 27.61 15.64
CA SER A 88 -25.67 28.15 16.66
C SER A 88 -25.41 27.08 17.74
N PRO A 89 -24.17 26.85 18.17
CA PRO A 89 -23.91 25.96 19.30
C PRO A 89 -24.20 26.67 20.60
N ALA A 90 -25.41 26.51 21.13
CA ALA A 90 -25.73 26.86 22.49
C ALA A 90 -26.06 25.59 23.27
N ARG A 91 -25.20 25.33 24.26
CA ARG A 91 -25.37 24.47 25.43
C ARG A 91 -25.45 22.95 25.18
N GLY A 92 -24.41 22.30 25.71
CA GLY A 92 -24.30 20.88 25.84
C GLY A 92 -25.32 20.27 26.79
N GLU A 93 -25.81 19.11 26.39
CA GLU A 93 -26.18 18.03 27.28
C GLU A 93 -25.81 16.72 26.59
N ILE A 94 -24.89 16.00 27.23
CA ILE A 94 -24.49 14.64 26.80
C ILE A 94 -25.52 13.70 27.43
N VAL A 95 -26.40 13.15 26.60
CA VAL A 95 -27.24 12.02 27.02
C VAL A 95 -26.50 10.74 26.63
N HIS A 96 -26.00 10.06 27.65
CA HIS A 96 -25.54 8.68 27.53
C HIS A 96 -26.76 7.76 27.34
N SER A 97 -26.79 7.03 26.22
CA SER A 97 -27.59 5.82 26.10
C SER A 97 -26.68 4.64 25.77
N SER A 98 -26.42 3.84 26.80
CA SER A 98 -25.98 2.45 26.65
C SER A 98 -27.16 1.58 26.25
N PRO A 99 -26.94 0.46 25.57
CA PRO A 99 -27.23 -0.80 26.23
C PRO A 99 -26.25 -1.96 25.98
N LEU A 100 -25.97 -2.66 27.07
CA LEU A 100 -26.09 -4.09 27.36
C LEU A 100 -25.17 -5.05 26.58
N SER A 101 -24.13 -5.54 27.21
CA SER A 101 -23.95 -6.65 28.18
C SER A 101 -23.85 -8.05 27.56
N PRO A 102 -23.36 -9.06 28.24
CA PRO A 102 -22.03 -9.24 28.83
C PRO A 102 -21.41 -10.61 28.47
N VAL A 103 -20.09 -10.78 28.56
CA VAL A 103 -19.54 -12.09 28.99
C VAL A 103 -18.34 -11.83 29.90
N THR A 104 -18.48 -12.29 31.09
CA THR A 104 -17.55 -12.49 32.18
C THR A 104 -16.33 -13.33 31.82
N ASN A 105 -15.12 -13.04 32.26
CA ASN A 105 -14.52 -13.42 33.53
C ASN A 105 -13.00 -13.11 33.61
N VAL A 106 -12.65 -12.45 34.69
CA VAL A 106 -11.58 -12.74 35.69
C VAL A 106 -10.12 -12.73 35.21
N ALA A 107 -9.33 -11.74 35.65
CA ALA A 107 -8.40 -11.80 36.77
C ALA A 107 -7.60 -10.50 36.94
N LYS A 108 -7.74 -9.93 38.08
CA LYS A 108 -6.92 -9.21 39.07
C LYS A 108 -5.54 -8.64 38.68
N SER A 109 -5.42 -7.36 38.96
CA SER A 109 -4.53 -6.67 39.90
C SER A 109 -3.37 -5.88 39.30
N GLY A 110 -3.39 -4.56 39.64
CA GLY A 110 -2.24 -3.69 39.73
C GLY A 110 -2.54 -2.22 39.35
N PRO A 111 -2.15 -1.23 40.15
CA PRO A 111 -2.78 0.08 40.15
C PRO A 111 -2.28 1.02 39.05
N SER A 112 -3.21 1.68 38.39
CA SER A 112 -3.02 2.82 37.50
C SER A 112 -2.40 4.01 38.21
N LYS A 113 -1.29 4.52 37.68
CA LYS A 113 -0.81 5.86 38.00
C LYS A 113 -1.51 6.86 37.08
N THR A 114 -2.40 7.63 37.68
CA THR A 114 -3.04 8.80 37.09
C THR A 114 -2.00 9.92 37.02
N LEU A 115 -1.81 10.51 35.84
CA LEU A 115 -1.09 11.77 35.67
C LEU A 115 -2.11 12.92 35.60
N PRO A 116 -1.87 14.06 36.27
CA PRO A 116 -2.82 15.15 36.36
C PRO A 116 -2.81 16.01 35.09
N ILE A 117 -4.00 16.31 34.60
CA ILE A 117 -4.24 17.35 33.59
C ILE A 117 -4.32 18.67 34.31
N SER A 118 -3.41 19.62 34.03
CA SER A 118 -3.51 21.01 34.46
C SER A 118 -4.18 21.85 33.39
N PRO A 119 -5.18 22.64 33.73
CA PRO A 119 -5.69 23.70 32.85
C PRO A 119 -4.93 25.00 33.14
N LEU A 120 -4.33 25.59 32.13
CA LEU A 120 -3.82 26.96 32.18
C LEU A 120 -4.62 27.83 31.20
N ALA A 121 -5.64 28.48 31.74
CA ALA A 121 -6.17 29.69 31.17
C ALA A 121 -5.29 30.86 31.63
N GLY A 122 -4.80 31.64 30.70
CA GLY A 122 -4.08 32.89 30.94
C GLY A 122 -4.51 33.92 29.92
N GLU A 123 -5.42 34.80 30.33
CA GLU A 123 -5.68 36.04 29.63
C GLU A 123 -4.45 36.95 29.69
N MET A 124 -4.07 37.52 28.56
CA MET A 124 -3.30 38.76 28.52
C MET A 124 -3.83 39.69 27.43
N SER A 125 -4.44 40.76 27.86
CA SER A 125 -4.74 41.94 27.08
C SER A 125 -3.45 42.70 26.73
N GLY A 126 -3.35 43.18 25.49
CA GLY A 126 -2.24 44.05 25.07
C GLY A 126 -2.41 44.48 23.62
N ARG A 127 -3.07 45.62 23.39
CA ARG A 127 -3.12 46.34 22.14
C ARG A 127 -1.71 46.77 21.72
N THR A 128 -1.30 46.56 20.49
CA THR A 128 -0.46 47.48 19.74
C THR A 128 -0.80 47.38 18.26
N GLU A 129 -1.16 48.52 17.69
CA GLU A 129 -1.33 48.76 16.26
C GLU A 129 0.04 48.67 15.55
N GLY A 130 0.07 48.13 14.37
CA GLY A 130 1.23 48.28 13.50
C GLY A 130 1.34 47.24 12.41
N GLY A 131 1.02 47.59 11.18
CA GLY A 131 1.65 47.09 9.98
C GLY A 131 1.14 45.75 9.44
N VAL A 132 0.18 45.82 8.53
CA VAL A 132 -0.20 44.74 7.63
C VAL A 132 0.96 44.49 6.67
N THR A 133 1.83 43.55 7.02
CA THR A 133 2.66 42.86 6.03
C THR A 133 1.95 41.54 5.73
N GLU A 134 1.38 41.42 4.55
CA GLU A 134 0.92 40.13 4.02
C GLU A 134 2.08 39.15 4.06
N ARG A 135 2.18 38.40 5.16
CA ARG A 135 2.94 37.17 5.17
C ARG A 135 2.07 36.14 4.44
N GLN A 136 2.45 35.85 3.19
CA GLN A 136 2.03 34.60 2.58
C GLN A 136 2.29 33.49 3.60
N PRO A 137 1.30 32.62 3.90
CA PRO A 137 1.54 31.46 4.73
C PRO A 137 2.55 30.60 3.96
N PHE A 138 3.76 30.50 4.48
CA PHE A 138 4.69 29.43 4.17
C PHE A 138 3.96 28.19 4.74
N GLU A 139 3.16 27.53 3.90
CA GLU A 139 2.68 26.20 4.19
C GLU A 139 3.92 25.29 4.26
N SER A 140 4.43 25.12 5.49
CA SER A 140 5.31 24.00 5.77
C SER A 140 4.50 22.76 5.44
N GLU A 141 4.84 22.09 4.34
CA GLU A 141 4.36 20.75 4.03
C GLU A 141 4.77 19.85 5.21
N LEU A 142 3.91 19.74 6.19
CA LEU A 142 4.06 18.81 7.29
C LEU A 142 3.92 17.41 6.68
N SER A 143 5.05 16.76 6.47
CA SER A 143 5.13 15.35 6.11
C SER A 143 4.34 14.55 7.15
N ARG A 144 3.25 13.92 6.73
CA ARG A 144 2.44 13.07 7.60
C ARG A 144 2.72 11.60 7.36
N ILE A 145 2.57 10.79 8.40
CA ILE A 145 2.64 9.33 8.28
C ILE A 145 1.47 8.84 7.42
N PRO A 146 1.70 8.02 6.39
CA PRO A 146 0.64 7.48 5.55
C PRO A 146 -0.28 6.56 6.34
N LEU A 147 -1.56 6.59 5.99
CA LEU A 147 -2.56 5.67 6.51
C LEU A 147 -2.76 4.52 5.54
N GLY A 148 -2.56 3.29 6.01
CA GLY A 148 -2.90 2.09 5.26
C GLY A 148 -4.38 2.09 4.87
N GLY A 149 -4.69 1.62 3.67
CA GLY A 149 -6.03 1.64 3.08
C GLY A 149 -6.42 2.98 2.44
N ARG A 150 -5.93 4.13 2.96
CA ARG A 150 -6.21 5.45 2.40
C ARG A 150 -5.11 5.96 1.46
N ASP A 151 -3.88 5.98 1.97
CA ASP A 151 -2.74 6.55 1.24
C ASP A 151 -1.91 5.46 0.57
N ILE A 152 -1.92 4.27 1.15
CA ILE A 152 -1.25 3.07 0.67
C ILE A 152 -2.29 1.95 0.51
N GLY A 153 -2.48 1.49 -0.72
CA GLY A 153 -3.18 0.25 -1.03
C GLY A 153 -2.20 -0.91 -1.04
N PHE A 154 -2.59 -2.06 -0.47
CA PHE A 154 -1.75 -3.25 -0.43
C PHE A 154 -2.48 -4.45 -1.02
N VAL A 155 -1.87 -5.10 -2.00
CA VAL A 155 -2.33 -6.37 -2.58
C VAL A 155 -1.37 -7.46 -2.15
N PHE A 156 -1.85 -8.39 -1.34
CA PHE A 156 -1.06 -9.49 -0.80
C PHE A 156 -0.91 -10.63 -1.82
N GLN A 157 0.10 -11.47 -1.60
CA GLN A 157 0.42 -12.64 -2.41
C GLN A 157 -0.75 -13.65 -2.49
N ASP A 158 -1.42 -13.90 -1.38
CA ASP A 158 -2.61 -14.77 -1.32
C ASP A 158 -3.89 -13.93 -1.14
N PRO A 159 -4.69 -13.78 -2.20
CA PRO A 159 -5.95 -13.06 -2.11
C PRO A 159 -6.97 -13.76 -1.20
N SER A 160 -6.86 -15.09 -0.99
CA SER A 160 -7.78 -15.80 -0.11
C SER A 160 -7.51 -15.49 1.36
N ALA A 161 -6.24 -15.26 1.73
CA ALA A 161 -5.87 -14.86 3.09
C ALA A 161 -6.20 -13.39 3.39
N SER A 162 -6.32 -12.54 2.36
CA SER A 162 -6.64 -11.11 2.53
C SER A 162 -8.13 -10.79 2.56
N LEU A 163 -9.00 -11.74 2.15
CA LEU A 163 -10.44 -11.57 2.13
C LEU A 163 -11.08 -12.32 3.30
N ASP A 164 -12.00 -11.66 4.00
CA ASP A 164 -12.79 -12.28 5.07
C ASP A 164 -13.75 -13.32 4.46
N PRO A 165 -13.61 -14.62 4.78
CA PRO A 165 -14.39 -15.69 4.17
C PRO A 165 -15.89 -15.65 4.52
N VAL A 166 -16.27 -14.98 5.60
CA VAL A 166 -17.65 -14.90 6.11
C VAL A 166 -18.32 -13.56 5.82
N MET A 167 -17.65 -12.68 5.09
CA MET A 167 -18.17 -11.36 4.71
C MET A 167 -18.39 -11.27 3.18
N PRO A 168 -19.55 -10.74 2.72
CA PRO A 168 -19.78 -10.50 1.30
C PRO A 168 -18.74 -9.54 0.70
N ILE A 169 -18.34 -9.79 -0.56
CA ILE A 169 -17.32 -9.03 -1.28
C ILE A 169 -17.64 -7.54 -1.32
N GLY A 170 -18.88 -7.19 -1.65
CA GLY A 170 -19.30 -5.78 -1.73
C GLY A 170 -19.16 -5.06 -0.40
N LYS A 171 -19.39 -5.74 0.73
CA LYS A 171 -19.22 -5.13 2.05
C LYS A 171 -17.75 -4.86 2.36
N GLN A 172 -16.86 -5.79 2.03
CA GLN A 172 -15.41 -5.63 2.27
C GLN A 172 -14.86 -4.42 1.52
N ILE A 173 -15.20 -4.26 0.25
CA ILE A 173 -14.78 -3.10 -0.56
C ILE A 173 -15.44 -1.81 -0.06
N ALA A 174 -16.75 -1.85 0.20
CA ALA A 174 -17.52 -0.69 0.68
C ALA A 174 -17.03 -0.19 2.05
N GLU A 175 -16.57 -1.09 2.92
CA GLU A 175 -16.05 -0.73 4.25
C GLU A 175 -14.78 0.12 4.16
N VAL A 176 -13.87 -0.21 3.24
CA VAL A 176 -12.67 0.60 2.96
C VAL A 176 -13.07 2.00 2.50
N ALA A 177 -13.94 2.10 1.49
CA ALA A 177 -14.41 3.37 0.97
C ALA A 177 -15.13 4.20 2.05
N ARG A 178 -16.02 3.57 2.83
CA ARG A 178 -16.74 4.21 3.91
C ARG A 178 -15.79 4.76 4.98
N THR A 179 -14.84 3.95 5.42
CA THR A 179 -13.92 4.29 6.51
C THR A 179 -13.01 5.44 6.15
N HIS A 180 -12.46 5.44 4.93
CA HIS A 180 -11.43 6.39 4.53
C HIS A 180 -11.95 7.60 3.77
N LEU A 181 -13.11 7.51 3.13
CA LEU A 181 -13.72 8.61 2.37
C LEU A 181 -14.93 9.23 3.07
N GLY A 182 -15.34 8.72 4.23
CA GLY A 182 -16.49 9.23 5.00
C GLY A 182 -17.84 9.02 4.29
N LEU A 183 -17.94 8.05 3.39
CA LEU A 183 -19.15 7.76 2.63
C LEU A 183 -20.23 7.10 3.52
N THR A 184 -21.49 7.33 3.18
CA THR A 184 -22.60 6.53 3.71
C THR A 184 -22.56 5.11 3.11
N TRP A 185 -23.21 4.14 3.74
CA TRP A 185 -23.26 2.77 3.22
C TRP A 185 -23.78 2.68 1.77
N PRO A 186 -24.90 3.34 1.39
CA PRO A 186 -25.36 3.31 -0.01
C PRO A 186 -24.32 3.84 -0.98
N GLN A 187 -23.66 4.97 -0.66
CA GLN A 187 -22.60 5.54 -1.49
C GLN A 187 -21.39 4.59 -1.59
N ALA A 188 -20.98 3.99 -0.48
CA ALA A 188 -19.86 3.05 -0.43
C ALA A 188 -20.15 1.79 -1.26
N TYR A 189 -21.38 1.26 -1.24
CA TYR A 189 -21.78 0.15 -2.10
C TYR A 189 -21.82 0.53 -3.59
N THR A 190 -22.25 1.75 -3.93
CA THR A 190 -22.16 2.27 -5.30
C THR A 190 -20.70 2.33 -5.76
N GLN A 191 -19.80 2.84 -4.90
CA GLN A 191 -18.36 2.86 -5.15
C GLN A 191 -17.80 1.45 -5.32
N ALA A 192 -18.20 0.50 -4.46
CA ALA A 192 -17.78 -0.89 -4.57
C ALA A 192 -18.19 -1.52 -5.92
N LYS A 193 -19.43 -1.26 -6.38
CA LYS A 193 -19.89 -1.72 -7.69
C LYS A 193 -19.01 -1.15 -8.82
N THR A 194 -18.80 0.15 -8.84
CA THR A 194 -17.94 0.81 -9.83
C THR A 194 -16.52 0.22 -9.84
N LEU A 195 -15.96 -0.08 -8.66
CA LEU A 195 -14.64 -0.71 -8.56
C LEU A 195 -14.63 -2.14 -9.11
N LEU A 196 -15.67 -2.94 -8.87
CA LEU A 196 -15.80 -4.27 -9.45
C LEU A 196 -15.90 -4.23 -10.97
N GLU A 197 -16.59 -3.23 -11.53
CA GLU A 197 -16.64 -2.96 -12.98
C GLU A 197 -15.25 -2.57 -13.52
N ARG A 198 -14.54 -1.68 -12.82
CA ARG A 198 -13.18 -1.25 -13.18
C ARG A 198 -12.17 -2.40 -13.19
N VAL A 199 -12.28 -3.34 -12.26
CA VAL A 199 -11.43 -4.54 -12.25
C VAL A 199 -11.93 -5.64 -13.19
N ARG A 200 -12.96 -5.36 -14.01
CA ARG A 200 -13.55 -6.28 -14.97
C ARG A 200 -14.02 -7.59 -14.36
N LEU A 201 -14.67 -7.50 -13.19
CA LEU A 201 -15.31 -8.67 -12.60
C LEU A 201 -16.63 -8.95 -13.33
N PRO A 202 -16.89 -10.19 -13.77
CA PRO A 202 -18.16 -10.55 -14.37
C PRO A 202 -19.32 -10.34 -13.39
N ASP A 203 -20.46 -9.85 -13.88
CA ASP A 203 -21.68 -9.60 -13.10
C ASP A 203 -21.41 -8.93 -11.74
N PRO A 204 -21.05 -7.64 -11.73
CA PRO A 204 -20.71 -6.90 -10.51
C PRO A 204 -21.86 -6.89 -9.48
N ASP A 205 -23.11 -6.89 -9.91
CA ASP A 205 -24.28 -6.88 -9.02
C ASP A 205 -24.41 -8.20 -8.22
N SER A 206 -24.16 -9.32 -8.88
CA SER A 206 -24.12 -10.62 -8.21
C SER A 206 -22.87 -10.74 -7.31
N ALA A 207 -21.73 -10.27 -7.80
CA ALA A 207 -20.47 -10.31 -7.09
C ALA A 207 -20.50 -9.51 -5.78
N LEU A 208 -21.22 -8.39 -5.72
CA LEU A 208 -21.39 -7.63 -4.47
C LEU A 208 -21.95 -8.48 -3.32
N ARG A 209 -22.79 -9.46 -3.63
CA ARG A 209 -23.43 -10.36 -2.65
C ARG A 209 -22.69 -11.68 -2.45
N ALA A 210 -21.74 -11.98 -3.35
CA ALA A 210 -20.97 -13.22 -3.29
C ALA A 210 -19.97 -13.20 -2.12
N PHE A 211 -19.63 -14.39 -1.64
CA PHE A 211 -18.57 -14.61 -0.66
C PHE A 211 -17.27 -15.05 -1.34
N PRO A 212 -16.10 -14.88 -0.71
CA PRO A 212 -14.81 -15.25 -1.31
C PRO A 212 -14.74 -16.69 -1.83
N HIS A 213 -15.33 -17.65 -1.12
CA HIS A 213 -15.31 -19.05 -1.51
C HIS A 213 -16.09 -19.37 -2.80
N GLN A 214 -16.94 -18.45 -3.27
CA GLN A 214 -17.72 -18.57 -4.52
C GLN A 214 -16.97 -18.05 -5.74
N LEU A 215 -15.78 -17.47 -5.56
CA LEU A 215 -14.97 -16.84 -6.61
C LEU A 215 -13.78 -17.71 -7.00
N SER A 216 -13.41 -17.66 -8.29
CA SER A 216 -12.13 -18.23 -8.77
C SER A 216 -10.93 -17.47 -8.21
N GLY A 217 -9.72 -18.04 -8.29
CA GLY A 217 -8.49 -17.37 -7.85
C GLY A 217 -8.27 -16.01 -8.52
N GLY A 218 -8.41 -15.93 -9.83
CA GLY A 218 -8.30 -14.66 -10.56
C GLY A 218 -9.39 -13.65 -10.23
N GLN A 219 -10.61 -14.10 -9.91
CA GLN A 219 -11.69 -13.22 -9.44
C GLN A 219 -11.39 -12.67 -8.04
N LYS A 220 -10.90 -13.51 -7.11
CA LYS A 220 -10.46 -13.07 -5.77
C LYS A 220 -9.35 -12.03 -5.88
N GLN A 221 -8.39 -12.22 -6.79
CA GLN A 221 -7.32 -11.27 -7.02
C GLN A 221 -7.85 -9.92 -7.51
N ARG A 222 -8.80 -9.91 -8.46
CA ARG A 222 -9.46 -8.69 -8.91
C ARG A 222 -10.19 -7.98 -7.78
N VAL A 223 -10.85 -8.73 -6.91
CA VAL A 223 -11.52 -8.18 -5.71
C VAL A 223 -10.51 -7.58 -4.72
N ALA A 224 -9.40 -8.27 -4.45
CA ALA A 224 -8.34 -7.76 -3.59
C ALA A 224 -7.74 -6.45 -4.14
N ILE A 225 -7.53 -6.36 -5.46
CA ILE A 225 -7.11 -5.11 -6.12
C ILE A 225 -8.18 -4.02 -5.95
N ALA A 226 -9.47 -4.33 -6.18
CA ALA A 226 -10.55 -3.37 -6.01
C ALA A 226 -10.62 -2.82 -4.57
N ALA A 227 -10.45 -3.67 -3.56
CA ALA A 227 -10.39 -3.26 -2.17
C ALA A 227 -9.15 -2.38 -1.87
N ALA A 228 -7.98 -2.75 -2.41
CA ALA A 228 -6.75 -1.99 -2.21
C ALA A 228 -6.81 -0.57 -2.78
N ILE A 229 -7.54 -0.36 -3.89
CA ILE A 229 -7.68 0.97 -4.52
C ILE A 229 -8.95 1.72 -4.10
N ALA A 230 -9.77 1.18 -3.21
CA ALA A 230 -11.10 1.70 -2.90
C ALA A 230 -11.12 3.12 -2.33
N ALA A 231 -10.05 3.54 -1.67
CA ALA A 231 -9.92 4.90 -1.15
C ALA A 231 -9.06 5.84 -2.03
N GLY A 232 -8.61 5.39 -3.21
CA GLY A 232 -7.77 6.18 -4.12
C GLY A 232 -6.36 6.43 -3.58
N PRO A 233 -5.59 5.38 -3.24
CA PRO A 233 -4.28 5.53 -2.62
C PRO A 233 -3.28 6.22 -3.55
N LYS A 234 -2.24 6.82 -2.96
CA LYS A 234 -1.12 7.41 -3.70
C LYS A 234 -0.05 6.39 -4.07
N LEU A 235 0.04 5.33 -3.28
CA LEU A 235 0.94 4.19 -3.51
C LEU A 235 0.15 2.90 -3.51
N LEU A 236 0.28 2.11 -4.56
CA LEU A 236 -0.18 0.73 -4.61
C LEU A 236 1.03 -0.20 -4.46
N ILE A 237 1.01 -1.05 -3.45
CA ILE A 237 2.00 -2.11 -3.25
C ILE A 237 1.36 -3.42 -3.69
N ALA A 238 1.99 -4.10 -4.65
CA ALA A 238 1.57 -5.41 -5.13
C ALA A 238 2.67 -6.42 -4.81
N ASP A 239 2.48 -7.18 -3.73
CA ASP A 239 3.46 -8.17 -3.27
C ASP A 239 3.13 -9.55 -3.83
N GLU A 240 3.90 -9.96 -4.85
CA GLU A 240 3.73 -11.22 -5.58
C GLU A 240 2.27 -11.51 -5.99
N ALA A 241 1.55 -10.46 -6.36
CA ALA A 241 0.10 -10.47 -6.61
C ALA A 241 -0.36 -11.41 -7.73
N THR A 242 0.56 -12.09 -8.40
CA THR A 242 0.27 -12.98 -9.54
C THR A 242 0.85 -14.38 -9.40
N SER A 243 1.64 -14.66 -8.36
CA SER A 243 2.42 -15.90 -8.23
C SER A 243 1.58 -17.18 -8.12
N ALA A 244 0.34 -17.07 -7.66
CA ALA A 244 -0.58 -18.21 -7.50
C ALA A 244 -1.54 -18.41 -8.70
N LEU A 245 -1.33 -17.69 -9.81
CA LEU A 245 -2.22 -17.69 -10.97
C LEU A 245 -1.55 -18.36 -12.17
N ASP A 246 -2.37 -18.90 -13.06
CA ASP A 246 -1.87 -19.40 -14.36
C ASP A 246 -1.38 -18.22 -15.24
N THR A 247 -0.51 -18.51 -16.20
CA THR A 247 0.20 -17.50 -17.00
C THR A 247 -0.75 -16.54 -17.74
N ILE A 248 -1.91 -17.01 -18.19
CA ILE A 248 -2.87 -16.17 -18.93
C ILE A 248 -3.52 -15.17 -17.95
N VAL A 249 -4.01 -15.66 -16.81
CA VAL A 249 -4.61 -14.82 -15.78
C VAL A 249 -3.57 -13.86 -15.18
N GLN A 250 -2.33 -14.30 -15.05
CA GLN A 250 -1.23 -13.46 -14.59
C GLN A 250 -1.00 -12.24 -15.50
N ALA A 251 -0.93 -12.46 -16.83
CA ALA A 251 -0.79 -11.37 -17.80
C ALA A 251 -1.99 -10.40 -17.73
N ASP A 252 -3.21 -10.93 -17.58
CA ASP A 252 -4.42 -10.13 -17.44
C ASP A 252 -4.41 -9.24 -16.17
N ILE A 253 -3.93 -9.77 -15.04
CA ILE A 253 -3.81 -9.03 -13.78
C ILE A 253 -2.73 -7.94 -13.87
N VAL A 254 -1.59 -8.24 -14.49
CA VAL A 254 -0.52 -7.25 -14.72
C VAL A 254 -1.02 -6.11 -15.61
N ALA A 255 -1.70 -6.43 -16.71
CA ALA A 255 -2.33 -5.44 -17.60
C ALA A 255 -3.38 -4.60 -16.86
N LEU A 256 -4.17 -5.22 -15.98
CA LEU A 256 -5.15 -4.54 -15.14
C LEU A 256 -4.48 -3.55 -14.18
N ILE A 257 -3.46 -3.98 -13.43
CA ILE A 257 -2.71 -3.12 -12.49
C ILE A 257 -2.09 -1.95 -13.26
N ARG A 258 -1.42 -2.20 -14.38
CA ARG A 258 -0.82 -1.16 -15.23
C ARG A 258 -1.83 -0.10 -15.65
N ARG A 259 -3.02 -0.52 -16.08
CA ARG A 259 -4.10 0.36 -16.50
C ARG A 259 -4.61 1.22 -15.32
N LEU A 260 -4.93 0.59 -14.18
CA LEU A 260 -5.46 1.29 -13.00
C LEU A 260 -4.45 2.31 -12.45
N VAL A 261 -3.17 1.94 -12.38
CA VAL A 261 -2.09 2.84 -11.93
C VAL A 261 -1.96 4.04 -12.85
N ALA A 262 -2.05 3.85 -14.17
CA ALA A 262 -1.97 4.93 -15.14
C ALA A 262 -3.22 5.84 -15.11
N GLU A 263 -4.43 5.27 -15.00
CA GLU A 263 -5.69 6.02 -14.93
C GLU A 263 -5.76 6.92 -13.69
N ASP A 264 -5.34 6.41 -12.54
CA ASP A 264 -5.46 7.12 -11.25
C ASP A 264 -4.18 7.91 -10.88
N GLY A 265 -3.12 7.84 -11.69
CA GLY A 265 -1.84 8.52 -11.42
C GLY A 265 -1.17 8.03 -10.14
N MET A 266 -1.34 6.76 -9.79
CA MET A 266 -0.76 6.15 -8.59
C MET A 266 0.73 5.84 -8.80
N THR A 267 1.47 5.82 -7.70
CA THR A 267 2.80 5.18 -7.65
C THR A 267 2.61 3.68 -7.48
N LEU A 268 3.40 2.87 -8.16
CA LEU A 268 3.36 1.41 -8.02
C LEU A 268 4.67 0.87 -7.45
N LEU A 269 4.57 0.06 -6.41
CA LEU A 269 5.64 -0.81 -5.94
C LEU A 269 5.25 -2.25 -6.27
N PHE A 270 5.87 -2.83 -7.28
CA PHE A 270 5.57 -4.17 -7.76
C PHE A 270 6.66 -5.15 -7.34
N ILE A 271 6.31 -6.12 -6.51
CA ILE A 271 7.25 -7.15 -6.05
C ILE A 271 6.99 -8.42 -6.83
N SER A 272 8.03 -8.94 -7.44
CA SER A 272 7.96 -10.19 -8.21
C SER A 272 9.30 -10.93 -8.17
N HIS A 273 9.22 -12.23 -8.31
CA HIS A 273 10.38 -13.04 -8.68
C HIS A 273 10.51 -13.21 -10.20
N ASP A 274 9.48 -12.85 -10.97
CA ASP A 274 9.47 -12.88 -12.43
C ASP A 274 10.01 -11.56 -12.99
N ILE A 275 11.19 -11.63 -13.60
CA ILE A 275 11.88 -10.48 -14.16
C ILE A 275 11.19 -9.98 -15.44
N ALA A 276 10.61 -10.87 -16.24
CA ALA A 276 9.94 -10.49 -17.48
C ALA A 276 8.71 -9.62 -17.18
N LEU A 277 7.90 -10.00 -16.18
CA LEU A 277 6.78 -9.19 -15.73
C LEU A 277 7.23 -7.86 -15.12
N ALA A 278 8.31 -7.88 -14.34
CA ALA A 278 8.88 -6.66 -13.77
C ALA A 278 9.35 -5.71 -14.88
N ALA A 279 10.00 -6.22 -15.91
CA ALA A 279 10.48 -5.45 -17.05
C ALA A 279 9.32 -4.86 -17.90
N GLU A 280 8.22 -5.59 -18.05
CA GLU A 280 7.03 -5.11 -18.78
C GLU A 280 6.32 -3.97 -18.04
N LEU A 281 6.28 -4.03 -16.71
CA LEU A 281 5.45 -3.14 -15.91
C LEU A 281 6.19 -1.91 -15.40
N ALA A 282 7.47 -2.05 -15.03
CA ALA A 282 8.22 -1.06 -14.27
C ALA A 282 9.11 -0.16 -15.12
N GLU A 283 9.28 1.07 -14.68
CA GLU A 283 10.23 2.06 -15.23
C GLU A 283 11.61 1.94 -14.59
N ARG A 284 11.62 1.51 -13.31
CA ARG A 284 12.86 1.24 -12.56
C ARG A 284 12.76 -0.09 -11.86
N ILE A 285 13.91 -0.72 -11.68
CA ILE A 285 14.03 -2.02 -11.01
C ILE A 285 15.05 -1.90 -9.88
N ALA A 286 14.68 -2.39 -8.70
CA ALA A 286 15.52 -2.60 -7.53
C ALA A 286 15.79 -4.10 -7.35
N VAL A 287 17.04 -4.50 -7.37
CA VAL A 287 17.49 -5.89 -7.23
C VAL A 287 17.89 -6.14 -5.79
N PHE A 288 17.27 -7.12 -5.16
CA PHE A 288 17.50 -7.48 -3.75
C PHE A 288 18.16 -8.85 -3.60
N ARG A 289 19.13 -8.93 -2.68
CA ARG A 289 19.77 -10.18 -2.27
C ARG A 289 20.10 -10.16 -0.77
N HIS A 290 19.71 -11.19 -0.04
CA HIS A 290 20.03 -11.37 1.40
C HIS A 290 19.73 -10.15 2.28
N GLY A 291 18.60 -9.47 2.01
CA GLY A 291 18.16 -8.28 2.75
C GLY A 291 18.83 -6.98 2.32
N GLN A 292 19.62 -6.97 1.27
CA GLN A 292 20.33 -5.77 0.78
C GLN A 292 19.87 -5.37 -0.62
N LEU A 293 19.87 -4.08 -0.89
CA LEU A 293 19.72 -3.53 -2.23
C LEU A 293 21.06 -3.69 -2.96
N VAL A 294 21.09 -4.55 -3.98
CA VAL A 294 22.30 -4.85 -4.76
C VAL A 294 22.46 -3.86 -5.91
N GLU A 295 21.36 -3.57 -6.61
CA GLU A 295 21.38 -2.69 -7.76
C GLU A 295 20.03 -1.96 -7.89
N LEU A 296 20.06 -0.71 -8.36
CA LEU A 296 18.89 0.09 -8.65
C LEU A 296 19.13 0.89 -9.92
N GLY A 297 18.24 0.79 -10.89
CA GLY A 297 18.38 1.51 -12.16
C GLY A 297 17.08 1.56 -12.94
N THR A 298 17.13 2.24 -14.10
CA THR A 298 16.03 2.15 -15.08
C THR A 298 15.93 0.73 -15.62
N THR A 299 14.74 0.32 -15.99
CA THR A 299 14.49 -1.04 -16.51
C THR A 299 15.43 -1.40 -17.67
N PRO A 300 15.63 -0.57 -18.71
CA PRO A 300 16.59 -0.90 -19.77
C PRO A 300 18.02 -1.11 -19.25
N ARG A 301 18.47 -0.26 -18.29
CA ARG A 301 19.82 -0.39 -17.72
C ARG A 301 20.00 -1.70 -16.97
N ILE A 302 19.01 -2.10 -16.17
CA ILE A 302 19.09 -3.35 -15.39
C ILE A 302 19.05 -4.57 -16.31
N ILE A 303 18.23 -4.53 -17.37
CA ILE A 303 18.04 -5.69 -18.29
C ILE A 303 19.21 -5.79 -19.29
N ASP A 304 19.60 -4.70 -19.93
CA ASP A 304 20.54 -4.73 -21.07
C ASP A 304 22.01 -4.60 -20.63
N ALA A 305 22.27 -3.91 -19.50
CA ALA A 305 23.62 -3.59 -19.02
C ALA A 305 23.70 -3.60 -17.49
N PRO A 306 23.46 -4.74 -16.84
CA PRO A 306 23.56 -4.86 -15.39
C PRO A 306 25.00 -4.59 -14.91
N ALA A 307 25.14 -3.79 -13.87
CA ALA A 307 26.45 -3.45 -13.31
C ALA A 307 26.94 -4.47 -12.26
N GLN A 308 26.03 -5.27 -11.70
CA GLN A 308 26.34 -6.22 -10.66
C GLN A 308 26.32 -7.65 -11.19
N ALA A 309 27.34 -8.44 -10.87
CA ALA A 309 27.44 -9.84 -11.27
C ALA A 309 26.23 -10.69 -10.83
N TYR A 310 25.65 -10.37 -9.67
CA TYR A 310 24.43 -11.04 -9.21
C TYR A 310 23.22 -10.73 -10.10
N THR A 311 23.06 -9.47 -10.52
CA THR A 311 21.99 -9.07 -11.43
C THR A 311 22.11 -9.81 -12.76
N SER A 312 23.33 -9.89 -13.33
CA SER A 312 23.58 -10.66 -14.55
C SER A 312 23.21 -12.14 -14.38
N ALA A 313 23.68 -12.78 -13.30
CA ALA A 313 23.37 -14.18 -13.03
C ALA A 313 21.86 -14.42 -12.83
N LEU A 314 21.15 -13.48 -12.19
CA LEU A 314 19.71 -13.55 -12.00
C LEU A 314 18.96 -13.45 -13.32
N LEU A 315 19.39 -12.57 -14.23
CA LEU A 315 18.85 -12.43 -15.58
C LEU A 315 19.10 -13.67 -16.42
N ASP A 316 20.32 -14.18 -16.43
CA ASP A 316 20.71 -15.39 -17.20
C ASP A 316 19.88 -16.61 -16.77
N ALA A 317 19.62 -16.74 -15.47
CA ALA A 317 18.82 -17.83 -14.93
C ALA A 317 17.35 -17.79 -15.38
N HIS A 318 16.78 -16.60 -15.61
CA HIS A 318 15.37 -16.42 -15.98
C HIS A 318 15.18 -16.29 -17.50
N ILE A 319 16.06 -15.56 -18.19
CA ILE A 319 15.97 -15.35 -19.65
C ILE A 319 16.51 -16.57 -20.40
N GLY A 320 17.49 -17.28 -19.83
CA GLY A 320 18.08 -18.49 -20.43
C GLY A 320 17.12 -19.67 -20.53
N LEU A 321 15.99 -19.67 -19.82
CA LEU A 321 14.95 -20.70 -19.93
C LEU A 321 13.99 -20.45 -21.10
N ASP A 322 13.88 -19.21 -21.63
CA ASP A 322 12.93 -18.83 -22.68
C ASP A 322 13.58 -18.44 -24.02
N ALA A 323 14.88 -18.27 -24.10
CA ALA A 323 15.58 -17.78 -25.29
C ALA A 323 16.41 -18.82 -26.01
N GLU A 324 15.77 -19.78 -26.72
CA GLU A 324 16.31 -20.18 -28.04
C GLU A 324 15.90 -19.04 -29.01
N PRO A 325 16.87 -18.30 -29.59
CA PRO A 325 16.57 -17.31 -30.60
C PRO A 325 15.94 -18.02 -31.79
N LEU A 326 14.74 -17.63 -32.19
CA LEU A 326 14.05 -18.13 -33.41
C LEU A 326 14.85 -17.94 -34.71
N SER A 327 15.98 -17.23 -34.66
CA SER A 327 16.88 -16.98 -35.78
C SER A 327 17.74 -18.19 -36.19
N ASN A 328 17.81 -19.26 -35.37
CA ASN A 328 18.67 -20.42 -35.68
C ASN A 328 17.93 -21.68 -36.16
N ARG A 329 16.62 -21.62 -36.41
CA ARG A 329 15.84 -22.77 -36.95
C ARG A 329 15.82 -22.89 -38.48
N SER A 330 16.38 -21.95 -39.22
CA SER A 330 16.36 -21.95 -40.70
C SER A 330 17.61 -22.55 -41.35
N GLY A 331 18.47 -23.27 -40.62
CA GLY A 331 19.77 -23.75 -41.14
C GLY A 331 20.03 -25.25 -41.10
N ARG A 332 19.05 -26.13 -40.89
CA ARG A 332 19.28 -27.59 -40.96
C ARG A 332 18.19 -28.31 -41.74
N HIS A 333 18.12 -28.07 -43.02
CA HIS A 333 17.66 -29.02 -44.05
C HIS A 333 18.35 -28.65 -45.37
N ALA A 334 19.47 -29.28 -45.59
CA ALA A 334 20.07 -29.55 -46.89
C ALA A 334 20.84 -30.87 -46.77
#